data_9b60c41bb5245710969290d6bc7f9cc6
#
_entry.id   9b60c41bb5245710969290d6bc7f9cc6
#
_cell.length_a   1.000
_cell.length_b   1.000
_cell.length_c   1.000
_cell.angle_alpha   90.00
_cell.angle_beta   90.00
_cell.angle_gamma   90.00
#
_symmetry.space_group_name_H-M   'P 1'
#
loop_
_entity.id
_entity.type
_entity.pdbx_description
1 polymer ?
#
loop_
_entity_poly.entity_id
_entity_poly.type
_entity_poly.pdbx_seq_one_letter_code
_entity_poly.pdbx_strand_id
1 'polypeptide(L)'
;MYKVAILDDDEHWCRIVQRFLKEEYAVAAYKSVSSFLWELEELNQYDIFLVDFVLPTARHELNTDGMEIVTALKRRLPRSPVVILVTAYMSMNELEVHGKQMCPEADGFFAKDAGLELLAHQIKQLLISGKTKDS
;
A
#
# COMPACT_ATOMS: atom_id res chain seq x y z
N MET A 1 0.29 -14.06 -12.21
CA MET A 1 0.00 -13.76 -10.79
C MET A 1 0.37 -12.31 -10.50
N TYR A 2 -0.56 -11.55 -9.97
CA TYR A 2 -0.28 -10.16 -9.59
C TYR A 2 0.69 -10.11 -8.41
N LYS A 3 1.50 -9.05 -8.36
CA LYS A 3 2.50 -8.85 -7.31
C LYS A 3 2.09 -7.71 -6.39
N VAL A 4 2.13 -7.98 -5.10
CA VAL A 4 1.74 -7.05 -4.04
C VAL A 4 2.98 -6.68 -3.21
N ALA A 5 3.20 -5.40 -2.99
CA ALA A 5 4.24 -4.92 -2.09
C ALA A 5 3.59 -4.29 -0.86
N ILE A 6 4.09 -4.63 0.32
CA ILE A 6 3.64 -4.05 1.58
C ILE A 6 4.76 -3.19 2.12
N LEU A 7 4.48 -1.93 2.42
CA LEU A 7 5.40 -1.06 3.14
C LEU A 7 4.83 -0.75 4.50
N ASP A 8 5.34 -1.45 5.52
CA ASP A 8 4.82 -1.40 6.87
C ASP A 8 5.88 -1.96 7.82
N ASP A 9 6.13 -1.29 8.93
CA ASP A 9 7.07 -1.74 9.94
C ASP A 9 6.50 -2.80 10.89
N ASP A 10 5.20 -3.03 10.84
CA ASP A 10 4.53 -4.04 11.66
C ASP A 10 4.75 -5.43 11.05
N GLU A 11 5.74 -6.14 11.54
CA GLU A 11 6.08 -7.48 11.02
C GLU A 11 4.95 -8.47 11.15
N HIS A 12 4.19 -8.38 12.23
CA HIS A 12 3.07 -9.29 12.48
C HIS A 12 1.98 -9.10 11.41
N TRP A 13 1.62 -7.85 11.15
CA TRP A 13 0.66 -7.50 10.09
C TRP A 13 1.15 -7.99 8.73
N CYS A 14 2.41 -7.74 8.40
CA CYS A 14 2.98 -8.18 7.12
C CYS A 14 2.89 -9.69 6.94
N ARG A 15 3.21 -10.45 7.99
CA ARG A 15 3.15 -11.92 7.93
C ARG A 15 1.73 -12.43 7.76
N ILE A 16 0.78 -11.83 8.46
CA ILE A 16 -0.63 -12.22 8.34
C ILE A 16 -1.13 -11.97 6.92
N VAL A 17 -0.84 -10.80 6.37
CA VAL A 17 -1.26 -10.45 5.01
C VAL A 17 -0.59 -11.36 4.00
N GLN A 18 0.71 -11.63 4.14
CA GLN A 18 1.42 -12.53 3.24
C GLN A 18 0.82 -13.93 3.23
N ARG A 19 0.51 -14.48 4.40
CA ARG A 19 -0.13 -15.79 4.50
C ARG A 19 -1.49 -15.83 3.85
N PHE A 20 -2.27 -14.79 4.07
CA PHE A 20 -3.64 -14.74 3.56
C PHE A 20 -3.67 -14.61 2.04
N LEU A 21 -2.73 -13.86 1.46
CA LEU A 21 -2.74 -13.56 0.02
C LEU A 21 -1.86 -14.49 -0.83
N LYS A 22 -1.01 -15.29 -0.23
CA LYS A 22 0.05 -16.04 -0.96
C LYS A 22 -0.43 -16.99 -2.05
N GLU A 23 -1.64 -17.48 -1.96
CA GLU A 23 -2.16 -18.42 -2.96
C GLU A 23 -2.59 -17.72 -4.24
N GLU A 24 -2.98 -16.46 -4.16
CA GLU A 24 -3.44 -15.69 -5.30
C GLU A 24 -2.44 -14.62 -5.76
N TYR A 25 -1.52 -14.22 -4.89
CA TYR A 25 -0.59 -13.12 -5.16
C TYR A 25 0.82 -13.45 -4.72
N ALA A 26 1.80 -12.87 -5.43
CA ALA A 26 3.18 -12.85 -4.96
C ALA A 26 3.33 -11.62 -4.06
N VAL A 27 3.64 -11.80 -2.78
CA VAL A 27 3.65 -10.73 -1.79
C VAL A 27 5.03 -10.53 -1.20
N ALA A 28 5.54 -9.30 -1.24
CA ALA A 28 6.80 -8.91 -0.61
C ALA A 28 6.53 -7.82 0.42
N ALA A 29 7.31 -7.80 1.49
CA ALA A 29 7.16 -6.81 2.56
C ALA A 29 8.44 -6.02 2.74
N TYR A 30 8.31 -4.72 2.90
CA TYR A 30 9.40 -3.78 3.16
C TYR A 30 9.12 -3.10 4.50
N LYS A 31 10.10 -3.14 5.40
CA LYS A 31 9.93 -2.66 6.77
C LYS A 31 10.34 -1.21 6.96
N SER A 32 11.11 -0.66 6.05
CA SER A 32 11.61 0.71 6.19
C SER A 32 11.48 1.48 4.89
N VAL A 33 11.31 2.78 5.03
CA VAL A 33 11.23 3.70 3.89
C VAL A 33 12.57 3.71 3.13
N SER A 34 13.67 3.67 3.86
CA SER A 34 15.00 3.70 3.26
C SER A 34 15.23 2.55 2.29
N SER A 35 15.01 1.32 2.74
CA SER A 35 15.19 0.16 1.87
C SER A 35 14.19 0.16 0.72
N PHE A 36 12.98 0.65 0.94
CA PHE A 36 11.96 0.77 -0.08
C PHE A 36 12.39 1.72 -1.21
N LEU A 37 12.85 2.92 -0.87
CA LEU A 37 13.23 3.93 -1.86
C LEU A 37 14.50 3.56 -2.64
N TRP A 38 15.41 2.80 -2.03
CA TRP A 38 16.62 2.35 -2.71
C TRP A 38 16.32 1.34 -3.83
N GLU A 39 15.20 0.67 -3.77
CA GLU A 39 14.83 -0.38 -4.71
C GLU A 39 13.76 0.08 -5.70
N LEU A 40 13.69 1.38 -5.99
CA LEU A 40 12.66 1.95 -6.86
C LEU A 40 12.53 1.25 -8.21
N GLU A 41 13.64 0.85 -8.83
CA GLU A 41 13.61 0.12 -10.10
C GLU A 41 12.91 -1.24 -9.96
N GLU A 42 13.17 -1.94 -8.86
CA GLU A 42 12.52 -3.22 -8.58
C GLU A 42 11.04 -3.04 -8.27
N LEU A 43 10.66 -1.89 -7.70
CA LEU A 43 9.28 -1.62 -7.35
C LEU A 43 8.36 -1.55 -8.56
N ASN A 44 8.90 -1.31 -9.75
CA ASN A 44 8.11 -1.27 -10.97
C ASN A 44 7.48 -2.62 -11.32
N GLN A 45 7.93 -3.71 -10.74
CA GLN A 45 7.36 -5.04 -10.95
C GLN A 45 6.04 -5.27 -10.23
N TYR A 46 5.74 -4.44 -9.23
CA TYR A 46 4.54 -4.64 -8.41
C TYR A 46 3.32 -3.97 -9.03
N ASP A 47 2.19 -4.65 -8.92
CA ASP A 47 0.92 -4.17 -9.45
C ASP A 47 0.17 -3.32 -8.45
N ILE A 48 0.37 -3.59 -7.15
CA ILE A 48 -0.32 -2.87 -6.08
C ILE A 48 0.59 -2.74 -4.86
N PHE A 49 0.47 -1.61 -4.18
CA PHE A 49 1.21 -1.29 -2.96
C PHE A 49 0.24 -1.07 -1.81
N LEU A 50 0.55 -1.68 -0.67
CA LEU A 50 -0.15 -1.43 0.59
C LEU A 50 0.81 -0.60 1.45
N VAL A 51 0.50 0.67 1.66
CA VAL A 51 1.40 1.61 2.32
C VAL A 51 0.81 2.06 3.65
N ASP A 52 1.55 1.86 4.74
CA ASP A 52 1.12 2.32 6.06
C ASP A 52 1.13 3.86 6.09
N PHE A 53 0.05 4.43 6.61
CA PHE A 53 -0.09 5.88 6.74
C PHE A 53 0.95 6.47 7.68
N VAL A 54 1.24 5.78 8.78
CA VAL A 54 2.23 6.22 9.76
C VAL A 54 3.41 5.27 9.72
N LEU A 55 4.51 5.74 9.11
CA LEU A 55 5.75 4.97 9.06
C LEU A 55 6.73 5.60 10.02
N PRO A 56 7.19 4.87 11.06
CA PRO A 56 8.24 5.39 11.91
C PRO A 56 9.50 5.58 11.09
N THR A 57 10.08 6.75 11.20
CA THR A 57 11.35 7.05 10.55
C THR A 57 12.47 6.61 11.47
N ALA A 58 13.59 6.21 10.89
CA ALA A 58 14.82 6.06 11.66
C ALA A 58 15.15 7.41 12.27
N ARG A 59 15.84 7.42 13.42
CA ARG A 59 16.08 8.61 14.25
C ARG A 59 16.65 9.82 13.51
N HIS A 60 17.22 9.64 12.35
CA HIS A 60 17.91 10.68 11.59
C HIS A 60 17.26 10.96 10.24
N GLU A 61 16.15 10.35 9.94
CA GLU A 61 15.44 10.57 8.69
C GLU A 61 14.36 11.64 8.89
N LEU A 62 14.14 12.45 7.85
CA LEU A 62 13.00 13.35 7.82
C LEU A 62 11.72 12.55 7.97
N ASN A 63 10.77 13.11 8.71
CA ASN A 63 9.47 12.46 8.89
C ASN A 63 8.82 12.25 7.52
N THR A 64 8.83 10.98 7.07
CA THR A 64 8.17 10.60 5.83
C THR A 64 6.90 9.87 6.21
N ASP A 65 5.76 10.41 5.86
CA ASP A 65 4.49 9.75 6.08
C ASP A 65 4.07 8.95 4.83
N GLY A 66 3.02 8.17 4.98
CA GLY A 66 2.52 7.33 3.90
C GLY A 66 2.09 8.14 2.68
N MET A 67 1.63 9.37 2.87
CA MET A 67 1.21 10.24 1.77
C MET A 67 2.37 10.61 0.86
N GLU A 68 3.53 10.89 1.41
CA GLU A 68 4.73 11.19 0.63
C GLU A 68 5.17 9.97 -0.19
N ILE A 69 5.05 8.78 0.39
CA ILE A 69 5.37 7.54 -0.31
C ILE A 69 4.41 7.31 -1.46
N VAL A 70 3.12 7.51 -1.25
CA VAL A 70 2.11 7.37 -2.33
C VAL A 70 2.44 8.31 -3.48
N THR A 71 2.75 9.58 -3.17
CA THR A 71 3.12 10.56 -4.18
C THR A 71 4.36 10.13 -4.96
N ALA A 72 5.38 9.64 -4.25
CA ALA A 72 6.61 9.18 -4.90
C ALA A 72 6.35 7.99 -5.84
N LEU A 73 5.56 7.02 -5.40
CA LEU A 73 5.20 5.86 -6.22
C LEU A 73 4.44 6.28 -7.47
N LYS A 74 3.47 7.17 -7.33
CA LYS A 74 2.64 7.62 -8.45
C LYS A 74 3.45 8.42 -9.47
N ARG A 75 4.42 9.20 -9.03
CA ARG A 75 5.19 10.07 -9.92
C ARG A 75 6.44 9.44 -10.50
N ARG A 76 7.09 8.54 -9.76
CA ARG A 76 8.39 8.00 -10.17
C ARG A 76 8.32 6.70 -10.94
N LEU A 77 7.30 5.89 -10.72
CA LEU A 77 7.19 4.63 -11.43
C LEU A 77 6.56 4.84 -12.81
N PRO A 78 7.16 4.27 -13.88
CA PRO A 78 6.66 4.43 -15.25
C PRO A 78 5.22 3.98 -15.42
N ARG A 79 4.86 2.87 -14.79
CA ARG A 79 3.47 2.44 -14.72
C ARG A 79 2.92 2.95 -13.40
N SER A 80 1.88 3.77 -13.46
CA SER A 80 1.24 4.25 -12.25
C SER A 80 0.63 3.06 -11.50
N PRO A 81 1.18 2.66 -10.35
CA PRO A 81 0.68 1.50 -9.63
C PRO A 81 -0.62 1.82 -8.90
N VAL A 82 -1.35 0.77 -8.55
CA VAL A 82 -2.47 0.90 -7.62
C VAL A 82 -1.90 1.01 -6.20
N VAL A 83 -2.37 1.96 -5.41
CA VAL A 83 -1.88 2.17 -4.05
C VAL A 83 -3.04 2.26 -3.08
N ILE A 84 -3.01 1.40 -2.05
CA ILE A 84 -3.93 1.44 -0.92
C ILE A 84 -3.19 1.98 0.29
N LEU A 85 -3.71 3.04 0.88
CA LEU A 85 -3.19 3.59 2.12
C LEU A 85 -3.84 2.85 3.29
N VAL A 86 -3.01 2.28 4.18
CA VAL A 86 -3.46 1.42 5.27
C VAL A 86 -3.16 2.08 6.60
N THR A 87 -4.08 1.98 7.56
CA THR A 87 -3.88 2.58 8.88
C THR A 87 -4.49 1.74 10.01
N ALA A 88 -3.85 1.76 11.17
CA ALA A 88 -4.37 1.18 12.40
C ALA A 88 -5.15 2.19 13.24
N TYR A 89 -5.11 3.47 12.87
CA TYR A 89 -5.64 4.55 13.71
C TYR A 89 -6.98 5.12 13.27
N MET A 90 -7.51 4.67 12.15
CA MET A 90 -8.80 5.14 11.65
C MET A 90 -9.69 3.97 11.27
N SER A 91 -10.99 4.12 11.45
CA SER A 91 -11.98 3.15 11.01
C SER A 91 -12.23 3.28 9.50
N MET A 92 -12.87 2.26 8.91
CA MET A 92 -13.29 2.37 7.50
C MET A 92 -14.25 3.54 7.27
N ASN A 93 -15.15 3.81 8.23
CA ASN A 93 -16.06 4.95 8.12
C ASN A 93 -15.32 6.28 8.07
N GLU A 94 -14.32 6.45 8.93
CA GLU A 94 -13.49 7.66 8.92
C GLU A 94 -12.72 7.80 7.62
N LEU A 95 -12.20 6.69 7.10
CA LEU A 95 -11.47 6.70 5.83
C LEU A 95 -12.37 7.03 4.64
N GLU A 96 -13.62 6.56 4.66
CA GLU A 96 -14.58 6.90 3.61
C GLU A 96 -14.87 8.41 3.58
N VAL A 97 -14.92 9.03 4.75
CA VAL A 97 -15.22 10.46 4.86
C VAL A 97 -13.98 11.31 4.56
N HIS A 98 -12.83 10.95 5.10
CA HIS A 98 -11.64 11.80 5.11
C HIS A 98 -10.50 11.35 4.19
N GLY A 99 -10.51 10.10 3.74
CA GLY A 99 -9.37 9.52 3.01
C GLY A 99 -8.95 10.32 1.78
N LYS A 100 -9.89 10.67 0.93
CA LYS A 100 -9.61 11.41 -0.30
C LYS A 100 -9.03 12.79 -0.05
N GLN A 101 -9.43 13.44 1.04
CA GLN A 101 -8.86 14.73 1.43
C GLN A 101 -7.43 14.58 1.96
N MET A 102 -7.19 13.49 2.72
CA MET A 102 -5.88 13.22 3.28
C MET A 102 -4.85 12.84 2.21
N CYS A 103 -5.26 11.99 1.28
CA CYS A 103 -4.38 11.49 0.23
C CYS A 103 -5.15 11.28 -1.07
N PRO A 104 -5.33 12.34 -1.87
CA PRO A 104 -6.10 12.24 -3.11
C PRO A 104 -5.48 11.30 -4.14
N GLU A 105 -4.19 11.05 -4.06
CA GLU A 105 -3.49 10.19 -5.02
C GLU A 105 -3.65 8.70 -4.75
N ALA A 106 -4.04 8.31 -3.53
CA ALA A 106 -4.26 6.89 -3.21
C ALA A 106 -5.52 6.38 -3.91
N ASP A 107 -5.45 5.15 -4.38
CA ASP A 107 -6.58 4.51 -5.06
C ASP A 107 -7.58 3.91 -4.09
N GLY A 108 -7.14 3.59 -2.89
CA GLY A 108 -8.00 3.03 -1.86
C GLY A 108 -7.45 3.28 -0.47
N PHE A 109 -8.28 3.01 0.53
CA PHE A 109 -7.97 3.21 1.93
C PHE A 109 -8.46 2.00 2.73
N PHE A 110 -7.63 1.52 3.66
CA PHE A 110 -7.97 0.33 4.41
C PHE A 110 -7.60 0.49 5.88
N ALA A 111 -8.56 0.17 6.77
CA ALA A 111 -8.34 0.11 8.21
C ALA A 111 -7.89 -1.30 8.58
N LYS A 112 -6.79 -1.42 9.30
CA LYS A 112 -6.22 -2.73 9.66
C LYS A 112 -7.20 -3.63 10.43
N ASP A 113 -8.14 -3.05 11.16
CA ASP A 113 -9.13 -3.79 11.93
C ASP A 113 -10.36 -4.24 11.12
N ALA A 114 -10.42 -3.88 9.85
CA ALA A 114 -11.59 -4.19 9.02
C ALA A 114 -11.62 -5.63 8.49
N GLY A 115 -10.56 -6.38 8.66
CA GLY A 115 -10.50 -7.79 8.29
C GLY A 115 -9.86 -8.07 6.93
N LEU A 116 -9.18 -9.20 6.84
CA LEU A 116 -8.40 -9.57 5.65
C LEU A 116 -9.28 -9.87 4.44
N GLU A 117 -10.49 -10.35 4.66
CA GLU A 117 -11.42 -10.62 3.56
C GLU A 117 -11.80 -9.34 2.81
N LEU A 118 -12.03 -8.26 3.55
CA LEU A 118 -12.31 -6.97 2.95
C LEU A 118 -11.08 -6.44 2.20
N LEU A 119 -9.89 -6.62 2.76
CA LEU A 119 -8.65 -6.24 2.09
C LEU A 119 -8.49 -6.99 0.76
N ALA A 120 -8.67 -8.30 0.77
CA ALA A 120 -8.57 -9.11 -0.45
C ALA A 120 -9.58 -8.67 -1.51
N HIS A 121 -10.80 -8.38 -1.09
CA HIS A 121 -11.84 -7.89 -1.99
C HIS A 121 -11.46 -6.55 -2.61
N GLN A 122 -10.95 -5.62 -1.80
CA GLN A 122 -10.55 -4.31 -2.26
C GLN A 122 -9.38 -4.38 -3.24
N ILE A 123 -8.38 -5.23 -2.95
CA ILE A 123 -7.25 -5.46 -3.85
C ILE A 123 -7.76 -5.94 -5.22
N LYS A 124 -8.61 -6.94 -5.21
CA LYS A 124 -9.15 -7.50 -6.43
C LYS A 124 -9.92 -6.48 -7.25
N GLN A 125 -10.77 -5.69 -6.61
CA GLN A 125 -11.57 -4.66 -7.27
C GLN A 125 -10.67 -3.60 -7.92
N LEU A 126 -9.67 -3.14 -7.20
CA LEU A 126 -8.78 -2.10 -7.70
C LEU A 126 -7.88 -2.59 -8.83
N LEU A 127 -7.42 -3.84 -8.78
CA LEU A 127 -6.62 -4.41 -9.86
C LEU A 127 -7.44 -4.57 -11.14
N ILE A 128 -8.69 -4.99 -11.02
CA ILE A 128 -9.61 -5.10 -12.17
C ILE A 128 -9.86 -3.71 -12.78
N SER A 129 -10.14 -2.72 -11.96
CA SER A 129 -10.37 -1.34 -12.40
C SER A 129 -9.13 -0.74 -13.09
N GLY A 130 -7.95 -0.97 -12.52
CA GLY A 130 -6.70 -0.51 -13.10
C GLY A 130 -6.43 -1.13 -14.45
N LYS A 131 -6.73 -2.41 -14.60
CA LYS A 131 -6.58 -3.13 -15.86
C LYS A 131 -7.52 -2.58 -16.94
N THR A 132 -8.73 -2.21 -16.56
CA THR A 132 -9.71 -1.61 -17.47
C THR A 132 -9.28 -0.24 -17.92
N LYS A 133 -8.66 0.53 -17.05
CA LYS A 133 -8.17 1.89 -17.38
C LYS A 133 -6.99 1.86 -18.34
N ASP A 134 -6.19 0.81 -18.32
CA ASP A 134 -5.01 0.68 -19.16
C ASP A 134 -5.30 0.11 -20.55
N SER A 135 -6.51 -0.30 -20.76
CA SER A 135 -6.90 -0.88 -22.06
C SER A 135 -7.43 0.16 -23.05
#